data_d6a9d501a5da40ef1b00e4bcb46b683d
#
_entry.id   d6a9d501a5da40ef1b00e4bcb46b683d
#
_cell.length_a   1.000
_cell.length_b   1.000
_cell.length_c   1.000
_cell.angle_alpha   90.00
_cell.angle_beta   90.00
_cell.angle_gamma   90.00
#
_symmetry.space_group_name_H-M   'P 1'
#
loop_
_entity.id
_entity.type
_entity.pdbx_description
1 polymer ?
#
loop_
_entity_poly.entity_id
_entity_poly.type
_entity_poly.pdbx_seq_one_letter_code
_entity_poly.pdbx_strand_id
1 'polypeptide(L)'
;IVGLPNVGKSTLFNCLSSAKAQAANFPFCTIEPNLGVITVPDERLNKLAEIVHPGRIVPATCEIVDIAGLVKGASKGEGLGNKFLVDPLEDKSVIDTELQLKDLETIESQLTKQKKTAAAGNKDAKTMVTVLEAYKAVLEQGKNARGVTFETKEEQKVAHDLFLLTTKPVLYVANVDEASAKTGNEYSKKVEEIAKEEGAECMVIAAKTEEDIASLETDEDKLMFLEELGLEESGVNRLIKKAYALLNLETFITAGEMEVKAWTYHKGWKAPQCAG
;
A
#
# COMPACT_ATOMS: atom_id res chain seq x y z
N ILE A 1 -2.35 -0.81 4.90
CA ILE A 1 -3.58 -1.48 4.38
C ILE A 1 -4.77 -0.92 5.13
N VAL A 2 -5.83 -0.57 4.44
CA VAL A 2 -7.11 -0.12 4.99
C VAL A 2 -8.25 -0.96 4.41
N GLY A 3 -9.32 -1.14 5.16
CA GLY A 3 -10.50 -1.89 4.73
C GLY A 3 -11.48 -2.10 5.88
N LEU A 4 -12.73 -2.36 5.55
CA LEU A 4 -13.76 -2.68 6.53
C LEU A 4 -13.43 -3.97 7.31
N PRO A 5 -14.07 -4.20 8.46
CA PRO A 5 -13.97 -5.48 9.15
C PRO A 5 -14.43 -6.64 8.26
N ASN A 6 -13.79 -7.80 8.40
CA ASN A 6 -14.16 -9.06 7.73
C ASN A 6 -14.03 -9.10 6.18
N VAL A 7 -13.38 -8.13 5.56
CA VAL A 7 -13.10 -8.15 4.10
C VAL A 7 -11.88 -8.99 3.71
N GLY A 8 -11.30 -9.76 4.64
CA GLY A 8 -10.09 -10.57 4.40
C GLY A 8 -8.77 -9.83 4.63
N LYS A 9 -8.81 -8.61 5.17
CA LYS A 9 -7.61 -7.79 5.41
C LYS A 9 -6.56 -8.49 6.28
N SER A 10 -6.97 -9.06 7.42
CA SER A 10 -6.06 -9.76 8.33
C SER A 10 -5.53 -11.07 7.72
N THR A 11 -6.35 -11.80 6.95
CA THR A 11 -5.92 -12.98 6.21
C THR A 11 -4.82 -12.60 5.22
N LEU A 12 -5.06 -11.57 4.42
CA LEU A 12 -4.09 -11.09 3.45
C LEU A 12 -2.80 -10.57 4.13
N PHE A 13 -2.93 -9.84 5.23
CA PHE A 13 -1.79 -9.37 6.01
C PHE A 13 -0.96 -10.54 6.57
N ASN A 14 -1.63 -11.61 7.05
CA ASN A 14 -0.96 -12.81 7.53
C ASN A 14 -0.24 -13.56 6.39
N CYS A 15 -0.85 -13.69 5.20
CA CYS A 15 -0.20 -14.29 4.03
C CYS A 15 1.05 -13.49 3.62
N LEU A 16 0.96 -12.17 3.59
CA LEU A 16 2.08 -11.28 3.31
C LEU A 16 3.21 -11.43 4.36
N SER A 17 2.84 -11.54 5.63
CA SER A 17 3.80 -11.69 6.73
C SER A 17 4.41 -13.09 6.80
N SER A 18 3.67 -14.13 6.39
CA SER A 18 4.14 -15.53 6.33
C SER A 18 5.14 -15.74 5.21
N ALA A 19 5.05 -15.02 4.11
CA ALA A 19 6.09 -14.96 3.09
C ALA A 19 7.48 -14.53 3.64
N LYS A 20 7.51 -13.94 4.85
CA LYS A 20 8.72 -13.61 5.62
C LYS A 20 9.45 -14.84 6.17
N ALA A 21 8.76 -15.90 6.54
CA ALA A 21 9.36 -17.05 7.22
C ALA A 21 10.38 -17.81 6.34
N GLN A 22 10.24 -17.73 5.01
CA GLN A 22 11.17 -18.31 4.05
C GLN A 22 12.43 -17.44 3.80
N ALA A 23 12.36 -16.14 4.12
CA ALA A 23 13.49 -15.20 4.00
C ALA A 23 14.19 -14.94 5.35
N ALA A 24 13.97 -15.80 6.34
CA ALA A 24 14.43 -15.62 7.71
C ALA A 24 15.94 -15.71 7.83
N ASN A 25 16.54 -14.54 8.00
CA ASN A 25 17.75 -14.31 8.81
C ASN A 25 18.08 -12.80 8.86
N PHE A 26 17.06 -11.93 9.00
CA PHE A 26 17.33 -10.53 9.30
C PHE A 26 17.40 -10.33 10.82
N PRO A 27 18.60 -10.09 11.43
CA PRO A 27 18.69 -9.61 12.79
C PRO A 27 18.10 -8.19 12.86
N PHE A 28 17.28 -7.91 13.88
CA PHE A 28 16.67 -6.60 14.20
C PHE A 28 15.26 -6.29 13.65
N CYS A 29 14.38 -7.25 13.46
CA CYS A 29 12.97 -6.97 13.29
C CYS A 29 12.24 -7.06 14.63
N THR A 30 12.02 -5.93 15.30
CA THR A 30 11.01 -5.80 16.37
C THR A 30 9.64 -5.93 15.71
N ILE A 31 8.88 -6.94 16.10
CA ILE A 31 7.50 -7.14 15.62
C ILE A 31 6.62 -6.20 16.43
N GLU A 32 6.34 -5.02 15.89
CA GLU A 32 5.21 -4.25 16.38
C GLU A 32 3.91 -4.87 15.85
N PRO A 33 2.85 -4.97 16.68
CA PRO A 33 1.57 -5.44 16.19
C PRO A 33 1.13 -4.52 15.04
N ASN A 34 0.79 -5.09 13.90
CA ASN A 34 0.37 -4.44 12.65
C ASN A 34 1.47 -3.94 11.71
N LEU A 35 2.75 -4.22 11.97
CA LEU A 35 3.84 -3.95 11.03
C LEU A 35 4.36 -5.28 10.46
N GLY A 36 4.27 -5.46 9.15
CA GLY A 36 4.86 -6.57 8.40
C GLY A 36 5.97 -6.07 7.48
N VAL A 37 7.09 -6.79 7.43
CA VAL A 37 8.14 -6.57 6.43
C VAL A 37 8.05 -7.70 5.43
N ILE A 38 7.89 -7.41 4.17
CA ILE A 38 7.79 -8.39 3.09
C ILE A 38 8.98 -8.31 2.16
N THR A 39 9.37 -9.45 1.61
CA THR A 39 10.42 -9.55 0.61
C THR A 39 9.84 -9.29 -0.78
N VAL A 40 10.50 -8.46 -1.57
CA VAL A 40 10.13 -8.20 -2.96
C VAL A 40 10.68 -9.33 -3.84
N PRO A 41 9.82 -10.12 -4.53
CA PRO A 41 10.28 -11.18 -5.42
C PRO A 41 11.04 -10.60 -6.62
N ASP A 42 12.26 -11.07 -6.86
CA ASP A 42 13.08 -10.66 -8.00
C ASP A 42 13.90 -11.86 -8.53
N GLU A 43 13.48 -12.40 -9.66
CA GLU A 43 14.14 -13.53 -10.30
C GLU A 43 15.60 -13.25 -10.69
N ARG A 44 15.92 -11.97 -10.97
CA ARG A 44 17.29 -11.56 -11.31
C ARG A 44 18.24 -11.80 -10.13
N LEU A 45 17.75 -11.60 -8.89
CA LEU A 45 18.52 -11.83 -7.67
C LEU A 45 18.90 -13.30 -7.54
N ASN A 46 17.94 -14.20 -7.78
CA ASN A 46 18.14 -15.65 -7.71
C ASN A 46 19.12 -16.13 -8.79
N LYS A 47 18.92 -15.67 -10.04
CA LYS A 47 19.83 -16.02 -11.16
C LYS A 47 21.27 -15.54 -10.93
N LEU A 48 21.43 -14.35 -10.36
CA LEU A 48 22.78 -13.86 -10.00
C LEU A 48 23.41 -14.67 -8.87
N ALA A 49 22.61 -15.07 -7.88
CA ALA A 49 23.08 -15.91 -6.78
C ALA A 49 23.53 -17.30 -7.28
N GLU A 50 22.84 -17.88 -8.26
CA GLU A 50 23.23 -19.13 -8.91
C GLU A 50 24.56 -19.01 -9.67
N ILE A 51 24.87 -17.86 -10.25
CA ILE A 51 26.12 -17.63 -10.99
C ILE A 51 27.29 -17.37 -10.04
N VAL A 52 27.06 -16.56 -8.99
CA VAL A 52 28.15 -16.05 -8.14
C VAL A 52 28.41 -16.94 -6.92
N HIS A 53 27.42 -17.77 -6.53
CA HIS A 53 27.47 -18.62 -5.31
C HIS A 53 27.86 -17.81 -4.06
N PRO A 54 27.11 -16.73 -3.71
CA PRO A 54 27.48 -15.82 -2.64
C PRO A 54 27.33 -16.44 -1.25
N GLY A 55 28.04 -15.89 -0.28
CA GLY A 55 27.86 -16.25 1.12
C GLY A 55 26.49 -15.90 1.68
N ARG A 56 25.81 -14.89 1.12
CA ARG A 56 24.42 -14.52 1.47
C ARG A 56 23.68 -13.83 0.33
N ILE A 57 22.35 -13.93 0.37
CA ILE A 57 21.44 -13.26 -0.55
C ILE A 57 20.60 -12.27 0.26
N VAL A 58 20.53 -11.01 -0.19
CA VAL A 58 19.80 -9.94 0.49
C VAL A 58 18.77 -9.33 -0.47
N PRO A 59 17.51 -9.75 -0.40
CA PRO A 59 16.45 -9.19 -1.23
C PRO A 59 16.04 -7.77 -0.80
N ALA A 60 15.39 -7.04 -1.68
CA ALA A 60 14.70 -5.81 -1.32
C ALA A 60 13.48 -6.12 -0.44
N THR A 61 13.13 -5.20 0.44
CA THR A 61 12.00 -5.35 1.35
C THR A 61 11.05 -4.17 1.25
N CYS A 62 9.78 -4.42 1.57
CA CYS A 62 8.75 -3.40 1.70
C CYS A 62 8.05 -3.57 3.05
N GLU A 63 7.81 -2.47 3.74
CA GLU A 63 7.06 -2.46 4.99
C GLU A 63 5.57 -2.30 4.69
N ILE A 64 4.76 -3.16 5.32
CA ILE A 64 3.30 -3.11 5.23
C ILE A 64 2.76 -2.87 6.62
N VAL A 65 1.89 -1.87 6.74
CA VAL A 65 1.21 -1.52 7.98
C VAL A 65 -0.27 -1.82 7.85
N ASP A 66 -0.82 -2.64 8.74
CA ASP A 66 -2.26 -2.79 8.89
C ASP A 66 -2.77 -1.70 9.83
N ILE A 67 -3.51 -0.73 9.28
CA ILE A 67 -4.10 0.34 10.08
C ILE A 67 -5.42 -0.17 10.67
N ALA A 68 -5.29 -0.98 11.72
CA ALA A 68 -6.44 -1.41 12.51
C ALA A 68 -7.07 -0.20 13.22
N GLY A 69 -8.39 -0.04 13.06
CA GLY A 69 -9.15 0.95 13.81
C GLY A 69 -9.31 2.32 13.16
N LEU A 70 -8.88 2.52 11.92
CA LEU A 70 -9.26 3.70 11.16
C LEU A 70 -10.78 3.78 10.99
N VAL A 71 -11.45 2.65 10.98
CA VAL A 71 -12.92 2.50 10.86
C VAL A 71 -13.55 2.24 12.24
N LYS A 72 -13.21 3.03 13.26
CA LYS A 72 -13.75 2.88 14.64
C LYS A 72 -15.28 3.07 14.71
N GLY A 73 -15.87 3.87 13.84
CA GLY A 73 -17.31 4.08 13.75
C GLY A 73 -18.07 2.86 13.23
N ALA A 74 -17.55 2.19 12.22
CA ALA A 74 -18.16 0.98 11.64
C ALA A 74 -18.11 -0.23 12.60
N SER A 75 -17.11 -0.31 13.48
CA SER A 75 -16.99 -1.40 14.46
C SER A 75 -17.91 -1.28 15.67
N LYS A 76 -18.47 -0.08 15.94
CA LYS A 76 -19.38 0.16 17.06
C LYS A 76 -20.85 0.00 16.73
N GLY A 77 -21.21 -0.26 15.48
CA GLY A 77 -22.60 -0.43 15.08
C GLY A 77 -23.50 0.78 15.29
N GLU A 78 -22.93 1.96 15.57
CA GLU A 78 -23.69 3.19 15.72
C GLU A 78 -24.11 3.71 14.34
N GLY A 79 -25.25 3.18 13.86
CA GLY A 79 -25.94 3.68 12.66
C GLY A 79 -26.03 2.73 11.47
N LEU A 80 -25.12 1.82 11.28
CA LEU A 80 -25.19 0.75 10.26
C LEU A 80 -25.31 -0.57 11.01
N GLY A 81 -26.54 -1.01 11.30
CA GLY A 81 -26.78 -2.33 11.89
C GLY A 81 -26.02 -3.38 11.10
N ASN A 82 -25.75 -4.56 11.68
CA ASN A 82 -25.02 -5.74 11.19
C ASN A 82 -25.36 -6.19 9.73
N LYS A 83 -25.70 -5.27 8.84
CA LYS A 83 -25.75 -5.48 7.42
C LYS A 83 -24.31 -5.40 6.93
N PHE A 84 -23.71 -6.55 6.67
CA PHE A 84 -22.58 -6.63 5.76
C PHE A 84 -22.96 -5.87 4.50
N LEU A 85 -22.30 -4.73 4.27
CA LEU A 85 -22.46 -4.01 3.02
C LEU A 85 -21.95 -4.96 1.93
N VAL A 86 -22.83 -5.34 1.04
CA VAL A 86 -22.53 -6.26 -0.06
C VAL A 86 -22.00 -5.47 -1.27
N ASP A 87 -22.07 -4.13 -1.21
CA ASP A 87 -21.65 -3.25 -2.30
C ASP A 87 -20.27 -2.63 -2.02
N PRO A 88 -19.23 -3.00 -2.78
CA PRO A 88 -17.90 -2.45 -2.60
C PRO A 88 -17.80 -0.92 -2.81
N LEU A 89 -18.80 -0.31 -3.47
CA LEU A 89 -18.87 1.14 -3.63
C LEU A 89 -19.22 1.84 -2.32
N GLU A 90 -20.18 1.28 -1.58
CA GLU A 90 -20.55 1.78 -0.26
C GLU A 90 -19.38 1.60 0.71
N ASP A 91 -18.73 0.43 0.70
CA ASP A 91 -17.54 0.16 1.52
C ASP A 91 -16.43 1.17 1.27
N LYS A 92 -16.15 1.45 -0.01
CA LYS A 92 -15.18 2.46 -0.42
C LYS A 92 -15.55 3.85 0.11
N SER A 93 -16.81 4.24 -0.06
CA SER A 93 -17.31 5.55 0.38
C SER A 93 -17.14 5.76 1.89
N VAL A 94 -17.40 4.72 2.69
CA VAL A 94 -17.18 4.75 4.15
C VAL A 94 -15.71 4.96 4.47
N ILE A 95 -14.82 4.21 3.82
CA ILE A 95 -13.37 4.33 4.04
C ILE A 95 -12.87 5.71 3.62
N ASP A 96 -13.24 6.19 2.45
CA ASP A 96 -12.86 7.52 1.96
C ASP A 96 -13.30 8.62 2.93
N THR A 97 -14.53 8.54 3.44
CA THR A 97 -15.04 9.50 4.42
C THR A 97 -14.20 9.50 5.70
N GLU A 98 -13.86 8.34 6.23
CA GLU A 98 -13.01 8.23 7.43
C GLU A 98 -11.61 8.83 7.21
N LEU A 99 -11.00 8.56 6.06
CA LEU A 99 -9.69 9.11 5.70
C LEU A 99 -9.76 10.63 5.54
N GLN A 100 -10.81 11.14 4.89
CA GLN A 100 -11.05 12.58 4.70
C GLN A 100 -11.26 13.31 6.03
N LEU A 101 -12.03 12.73 6.95
CA LEU A 101 -12.24 13.29 8.28
C LEU A 101 -10.94 13.35 9.08
N LYS A 102 -10.09 12.34 9.00
CA LYS A 102 -8.78 12.33 9.66
C LYS A 102 -7.85 13.41 9.10
N ASP A 103 -7.83 13.58 7.80
CA ASP A 103 -7.05 14.65 7.17
C ASP A 103 -7.60 16.03 7.53
N LEU A 104 -8.91 16.21 7.58
CA LEU A 104 -9.56 17.46 8.03
C LEU A 104 -9.18 17.81 9.48
N GLU A 105 -9.22 16.85 10.40
CA GLU A 105 -8.75 17.06 11.79
C GLU A 105 -7.29 17.57 11.82
N THR A 106 -6.42 16.96 11.02
CA THR A 106 -5.00 17.35 10.91
C THR A 106 -4.86 18.77 10.36
N ILE A 107 -5.56 19.07 9.27
CA ILE A 107 -5.55 20.38 8.60
C ILE A 107 -6.07 21.47 9.53
N GLU A 108 -7.18 21.28 10.21
CA GLU A 108 -7.77 22.27 11.12
C GLU A 108 -6.86 22.58 12.32
N SER A 109 -6.24 21.53 12.88
CA SER A 109 -5.23 21.69 13.93
C SER A 109 -4.04 22.55 13.46
N GLN A 110 -3.53 22.27 12.25
CA GLN A 110 -2.43 23.04 11.68
C GLN A 110 -2.85 24.47 11.30
N LEU A 111 -4.00 24.65 10.68
CA LEU A 111 -4.52 25.99 10.34
C LEU A 111 -4.65 26.89 11.56
N THR A 112 -5.16 26.36 12.68
CA THR A 112 -5.29 27.11 13.93
C THR A 112 -3.95 27.63 14.44
N LYS A 113 -2.87 26.85 14.30
CA LYS A 113 -1.51 27.22 14.69
C LYS A 113 -0.89 28.23 13.72
N GLN A 114 -1.02 27.97 12.41
CA GLN A 114 -0.30 28.72 11.38
C GLN A 114 -0.94 30.08 11.04
N LYS A 115 -2.27 30.25 11.15
CA LYS A 115 -2.95 31.52 10.84
C LYS A 115 -2.43 32.69 11.66
N LYS A 116 -2.13 32.48 12.94
CA LYS A 116 -1.57 33.54 13.80
C LYS A 116 -0.18 33.95 13.33
N THR A 117 0.68 32.99 13.02
CA THR A 117 2.05 33.22 12.55
C THR A 117 2.07 33.84 11.15
N ALA A 118 1.17 33.43 10.27
CA ALA A 118 1.00 33.99 8.93
C ALA A 118 0.52 35.46 8.98
N ALA A 119 -0.40 35.78 9.90
CA ALA A 119 -0.87 37.16 10.13
C ALA A 119 0.24 38.08 10.64
N ALA A 120 1.23 37.55 11.37
CA ALA A 120 2.42 38.29 11.80
C ALA A 120 3.45 38.49 10.65
N GLY A 121 3.14 38.08 9.42
CA GLY A 121 3.97 38.34 8.23
C GLY A 121 4.96 37.22 7.87
N ASN A 122 4.98 36.10 8.58
CA ASN A 122 5.88 34.98 8.28
C ASN A 122 5.52 34.34 6.93
N LYS A 123 6.47 34.27 6.01
CA LYS A 123 6.28 33.80 4.64
C LYS A 123 5.98 32.29 4.58
N ASP A 124 6.71 31.50 5.36
CA ASP A 124 6.54 30.04 5.36
C ASP A 124 5.18 29.64 5.93
N ALA A 125 4.73 30.34 6.98
CA ALA A 125 3.40 30.15 7.54
C ALA A 125 2.28 30.55 6.55
N LYS A 126 2.49 31.55 5.70
CA LYS A 126 1.53 31.91 4.64
C LYS A 126 1.44 30.81 3.60
N THR A 127 2.56 30.28 3.12
CA THR A 127 2.60 29.15 2.18
C THR A 127 1.90 27.92 2.78
N MET A 128 2.17 27.60 4.05
CA MET A 128 1.50 26.52 4.75
C MET A 128 -0.03 26.73 4.80
N VAL A 129 -0.50 27.92 5.14
CA VAL A 129 -1.95 28.23 5.17
C VAL A 129 -2.57 28.06 3.79
N THR A 130 -1.93 28.55 2.72
CA THR A 130 -2.41 28.38 1.34
C THR A 130 -2.61 26.90 0.98
N VAL A 131 -1.62 26.06 1.28
CA VAL A 131 -1.68 24.63 1.01
C VAL A 131 -2.79 23.95 1.83
N LEU A 132 -2.88 24.26 3.12
CA LEU A 132 -3.89 23.68 4.01
C LEU A 132 -5.31 24.08 3.60
N GLU A 133 -5.54 25.35 3.19
CA GLU A 133 -6.85 25.81 2.72
C GLU A 133 -7.25 25.17 1.39
N ALA A 134 -6.31 24.94 0.47
CA ALA A 134 -6.56 24.24 -0.77
C ALA A 134 -7.00 22.78 -0.52
N TYR A 135 -6.31 22.06 0.35
CA TYR A 135 -6.69 20.71 0.72
C TYR A 135 -8.05 20.67 1.46
N LYS A 136 -8.27 21.59 2.41
CA LYS A 136 -9.53 21.68 3.13
C LYS A 136 -10.71 21.84 2.19
N ALA A 137 -10.62 22.74 1.22
CA ALA A 137 -11.69 23.01 0.27
C ALA A 137 -12.10 21.78 -0.57
N VAL A 138 -11.16 20.90 -0.88
CA VAL A 138 -11.43 19.65 -1.64
C VAL A 138 -12.06 18.60 -0.73
N LEU A 139 -11.51 18.43 0.48
CA LEU A 139 -12.01 17.44 1.45
C LEU A 139 -13.42 17.77 1.93
N GLU A 140 -13.76 19.05 2.13
CA GLU A 140 -15.11 19.50 2.48
C GLU A 140 -16.16 19.22 1.38
N GLN A 141 -15.71 19.00 0.14
CA GLN A 141 -16.57 18.54 -0.96
C GLN A 141 -16.73 17.01 -1.01
N GLY A 142 -16.17 16.27 -0.05
CA GLY A 142 -16.17 14.81 -0.05
C GLY A 142 -15.24 14.19 -1.09
N LYS A 143 -14.21 14.91 -1.53
CA LYS A 143 -13.23 14.44 -2.50
C LYS A 143 -11.88 14.18 -1.84
N ASN A 144 -11.15 13.18 -2.33
CA ASN A 144 -9.80 12.90 -1.86
C ASN A 144 -8.81 13.96 -2.36
N ALA A 145 -7.81 14.28 -1.53
CA ALA A 145 -6.87 15.37 -1.81
C ALA A 145 -5.79 15.03 -2.86
N ARG A 146 -5.71 13.78 -3.34
CA ARG A 146 -4.68 13.32 -4.30
C ARG A 146 -4.70 14.03 -5.66
N GLY A 147 -5.82 14.64 -6.03
CA GLY A 147 -5.95 15.41 -7.27
C GLY A 147 -5.49 16.87 -7.16
N VAL A 148 -5.14 17.35 -5.97
CA VAL A 148 -4.68 18.73 -5.76
C VAL A 148 -3.23 18.87 -6.17
N THR A 149 -2.93 19.82 -7.05
CA THR A 149 -1.58 20.13 -7.51
C THR A 149 -1.16 21.54 -7.08
N PHE A 150 0.12 21.73 -6.86
CA PHE A 150 0.71 23.03 -6.47
C PHE A 150 1.76 23.44 -7.48
N GLU A 151 1.84 24.74 -7.76
CA GLU A 151 2.72 25.26 -8.80
C GLU A 151 4.15 25.52 -8.29
N THR A 152 4.30 25.96 -7.04
CA THR A 152 5.60 26.32 -6.49
C THR A 152 6.25 25.14 -5.76
N LYS A 153 7.59 25.09 -5.80
CA LYS A 153 8.36 24.04 -5.10
C LYS A 153 8.16 24.09 -3.59
N GLU A 154 7.98 25.29 -3.05
CA GLU A 154 7.74 25.52 -1.64
C GLU A 154 6.40 24.91 -1.22
N GLU A 155 5.33 25.13 -1.99
CA GLU A 155 4.02 24.54 -1.74
C GLU A 155 4.05 23.02 -1.91
N GLN A 156 4.72 22.51 -2.95
CA GLN A 156 4.89 21.07 -3.18
C GLN A 156 5.60 20.39 -2.00
N LYS A 157 6.64 21.04 -1.46
CA LYS A 157 7.33 20.54 -0.28
C LYS A 157 6.43 20.51 0.94
N VAL A 158 5.72 21.61 1.21
CA VAL A 158 4.76 21.69 2.31
C VAL A 158 3.69 20.61 2.17
N ALA A 159 3.12 20.45 0.97
CA ALA A 159 2.12 19.43 0.68
C ALA A 159 2.61 18.01 0.97
N HIS A 160 3.85 17.71 0.58
CA HIS A 160 4.50 16.42 0.86
C HIS A 160 4.71 16.21 2.37
N ASP A 161 5.19 17.22 3.08
CA ASP A 161 5.56 17.14 4.51
C ASP A 161 4.33 17.07 5.45
N LEU A 162 3.12 17.30 4.94
CA LEU A 162 1.88 17.12 5.70
C LEU A 162 1.47 15.66 5.89
N PHE A 163 1.96 14.74 5.07
CA PHE A 163 1.69 13.30 5.14
C PHE A 163 0.20 12.93 5.19
N LEU A 164 -0.67 13.71 4.54
CA LEU A 164 -2.11 13.44 4.52
C LEU A 164 -2.40 12.05 3.92
N LEU A 165 -3.43 11.40 4.44
CA LEU A 165 -3.81 10.04 4.02
C LEU A 165 -4.42 10.04 2.63
N THR A 166 -5.29 11.02 2.33
CA THR A 166 -6.02 11.10 1.07
C THR A 166 -5.19 11.63 -0.10
N THR A 167 -3.94 12.09 0.13
CA THR A 167 -2.99 12.45 -0.94
C THR A 167 -2.22 11.24 -1.47
N LYS A 168 -2.18 10.14 -0.72
CA LYS A 168 -1.38 8.96 -1.08
C LYS A 168 -1.99 8.24 -2.28
N PRO A 169 -1.15 7.64 -3.16
CA PRO A 169 -1.64 6.77 -4.22
C PRO A 169 -2.33 5.54 -3.63
N VAL A 170 -3.30 5.00 -4.34
CA VAL A 170 -4.14 3.88 -3.89
C VAL A 170 -4.05 2.72 -4.88
N LEU A 171 -3.95 1.51 -4.34
CA LEU A 171 -4.17 0.25 -5.03
C LEU A 171 -5.43 -0.39 -4.44
N TYR A 172 -6.44 -0.59 -5.27
CA TYR A 172 -7.65 -1.33 -4.88
C TYR A 172 -7.40 -2.83 -4.97
N VAL A 173 -7.72 -3.55 -3.91
CA VAL A 173 -7.60 -5.00 -3.84
C VAL A 173 -8.99 -5.60 -3.63
N ALA A 174 -9.55 -6.18 -4.69
CA ALA A 174 -10.84 -6.85 -4.65
C ALA A 174 -10.64 -8.30 -4.18
N ASN A 175 -11.04 -8.58 -2.92
CA ASN A 175 -11.02 -9.94 -2.40
C ASN A 175 -12.26 -10.71 -2.89
N VAL A 176 -12.04 -11.84 -3.55
CA VAL A 176 -13.06 -12.68 -4.15
C VAL A 176 -12.96 -14.12 -3.65
N ASP A 177 -13.93 -14.95 -4.00
CA ASP A 177 -13.87 -16.40 -3.82
C ASP A 177 -12.85 -17.04 -4.77
N GLU A 178 -12.49 -18.30 -4.50
CA GLU A 178 -11.53 -19.07 -5.29
C GLU A 178 -11.94 -19.20 -6.77
N ALA A 179 -13.22 -19.45 -7.03
CA ALA A 179 -13.73 -19.60 -8.41
C ALA A 179 -13.56 -18.31 -9.24
N SER A 180 -13.53 -17.17 -8.57
CA SER A 180 -13.37 -15.84 -9.18
C SER A 180 -11.93 -15.34 -9.15
N ALA A 181 -10.96 -16.09 -8.61
CA ALA A 181 -9.58 -15.66 -8.41
C ALA A 181 -8.89 -15.21 -9.72
N LYS A 182 -9.20 -15.87 -10.82
CA LYS A 182 -8.61 -15.60 -12.15
C LYS A 182 -9.34 -14.49 -12.91
N THR A 183 -10.66 -14.48 -12.90
CA THR A 183 -11.47 -13.64 -13.80
C THR A 183 -12.19 -12.50 -13.07
N GLY A 184 -12.18 -12.51 -11.75
CA GLY A 184 -13.00 -11.61 -10.94
C GLY A 184 -14.50 -11.98 -11.01
N ASN A 185 -15.30 -11.14 -10.40
CA ASN A 185 -16.76 -11.22 -10.38
C ASN A 185 -17.39 -9.85 -10.68
N GLU A 186 -18.72 -9.74 -10.62
CA GLU A 186 -19.41 -8.48 -10.88
C GLU A 186 -18.98 -7.35 -9.93
N TYR A 187 -18.70 -7.65 -8.67
CA TYR A 187 -18.25 -6.67 -7.69
C TYR A 187 -16.83 -6.20 -7.96
N SER A 188 -15.92 -7.10 -8.31
CA SER A 188 -14.55 -6.74 -8.64
C SER A 188 -14.46 -5.87 -9.90
N LYS A 189 -15.37 -6.09 -10.88
CA LYS A 189 -15.46 -5.24 -12.09
C LYS A 189 -15.90 -3.82 -11.76
N LYS A 190 -16.86 -3.64 -10.83
CA LYS A 190 -17.26 -2.31 -10.35
C LYS A 190 -16.08 -1.58 -9.70
N VAL A 191 -15.28 -2.28 -8.88
CA VAL A 191 -14.09 -1.70 -8.25
C VAL A 191 -13.04 -1.32 -9.32
N GLU A 192 -12.88 -2.13 -10.36
CA GLU A 192 -11.98 -1.84 -11.46
C GLU A 192 -12.40 -0.60 -12.26
N GLU A 193 -13.70 -0.42 -12.49
CA GLU A 193 -14.24 0.77 -13.16
C GLU A 193 -13.94 2.05 -12.37
N ILE A 194 -14.18 2.03 -11.06
CA ILE A 194 -13.85 3.18 -10.18
C ILE A 194 -12.34 3.44 -10.16
N ALA A 195 -11.53 2.40 -10.06
CA ALA A 195 -10.08 2.55 -10.08
C ALA A 195 -9.63 3.27 -11.36
N LYS A 196 -10.20 2.92 -12.51
CA LYS A 196 -9.93 3.59 -13.78
C LYS A 196 -10.35 5.07 -13.77
N GLU A 197 -11.52 5.37 -13.23
CA GLU A 197 -12.03 6.75 -13.11
C GLU A 197 -11.12 7.62 -12.22
N GLU A 198 -10.57 7.04 -11.16
CA GLU A 198 -9.68 7.73 -10.23
C GLU A 198 -8.19 7.72 -10.67
N GLY A 199 -7.86 7.06 -11.77
CA GLY A 199 -6.47 6.87 -12.20
C GLY A 199 -5.66 5.99 -11.25
N ALA A 200 -6.32 5.13 -10.49
CA ALA A 200 -5.73 4.16 -9.57
C ALA A 200 -5.64 2.78 -10.22
N GLU A 201 -4.81 1.91 -9.63
CA GLU A 201 -4.76 0.50 -10.02
C GLU A 201 -5.75 -0.33 -9.21
N CYS A 202 -6.21 -1.43 -9.83
CA CYS A 202 -6.99 -2.46 -9.17
C CYS A 202 -6.36 -3.83 -9.39
N MET A 203 -6.56 -4.74 -8.45
CA MET A 203 -6.24 -6.16 -8.62
C MET A 203 -7.27 -7.04 -7.91
N VAL A 204 -7.45 -8.24 -8.44
CA VAL A 204 -8.26 -9.28 -7.85
C VAL A 204 -7.36 -10.27 -7.10
N ILE A 205 -7.78 -10.67 -5.90
CA ILE A 205 -7.11 -11.68 -5.09
C ILE A 205 -8.17 -12.55 -4.38
N ALA A 206 -7.87 -13.82 -4.20
CA ALA A 206 -8.65 -14.70 -3.34
C ALA A 206 -7.86 -14.97 -2.05
N ALA A 207 -8.08 -14.15 -1.02
CA ALA A 207 -7.27 -14.20 0.20
C ALA A 207 -7.28 -15.56 0.89
N LYS A 208 -8.37 -16.33 0.78
CA LYS A 208 -8.45 -17.71 1.30
C LYS A 208 -7.52 -18.63 0.53
N THR A 209 -7.52 -18.57 -0.79
CA THR A 209 -6.61 -19.34 -1.65
C THR A 209 -5.14 -19.01 -1.35
N GLU A 210 -4.83 -17.73 -1.11
CA GLU A 210 -3.47 -17.32 -0.72
C GLU A 210 -3.06 -17.91 0.64
N GLU A 211 -3.98 -18.03 1.58
CA GLU A 211 -3.74 -18.69 2.87
C GLU A 211 -3.45 -20.19 2.66
N ASP A 212 -4.21 -20.86 1.78
CA ASP A 212 -4.00 -22.26 1.45
C ASP A 212 -2.62 -22.46 0.77
N ILE A 213 -2.25 -21.61 -0.20
CA ILE A 213 -0.91 -21.60 -0.83
C ILE A 213 0.19 -21.38 0.22
N ALA A 214 0.00 -20.44 1.14
CA ALA A 214 0.99 -20.14 2.18
C ALA A 214 1.20 -21.29 3.17
N SER A 215 0.21 -22.18 3.31
CA SER A 215 0.27 -23.36 4.18
C SER A 215 1.04 -24.54 3.57
N LEU A 216 1.31 -24.53 2.25
CA LEU A 216 2.06 -25.58 1.56
C LEU A 216 3.55 -25.51 1.91
N GLU A 217 4.15 -26.68 2.17
CA GLU A 217 5.52 -26.76 2.68
C GLU A 217 6.58 -26.60 1.58
N THR A 218 6.31 -27.12 0.38
CA THR A 218 7.29 -27.11 -0.72
C THR A 218 6.90 -26.13 -1.83
N ASP A 219 7.89 -25.58 -2.52
CA ASP A 219 7.64 -24.72 -3.67
C ASP A 219 7.06 -25.49 -4.86
N GLU A 220 7.33 -26.79 -4.95
CA GLU A 220 6.73 -27.70 -5.95
C GLU A 220 5.23 -27.84 -5.73
N ASP A 221 4.78 -28.05 -4.48
CA ASP A 221 3.35 -28.12 -4.16
C ASP A 221 2.63 -26.80 -4.45
N LYS A 222 3.29 -25.67 -4.17
CA LYS A 222 2.74 -24.33 -4.48
C LYS A 222 2.57 -24.13 -5.97
N LEU A 223 3.55 -24.54 -6.78
CA LEU A 223 3.48 -24.46 -8.23
C LEU A 223 2.37 -25.34 -8.79
N MET A 224 2.27 -26.60 -8.33
CA MET A 224 1.18 -27.50 -8.74
C MET A 224 -0.19 -26.93 -8.41
N PHE A 225 -0.36 -26.36 -7.22
CA PHE A 225 -1.62 -25.76 -6.81
C PHE A 225 -1.99 -24.53 -7.65
N LEU A 226 -0.99 -23.68 -7.97
CA LEU A 226 -1.19 -22.55 -8.87
C LEU A 226 -1.58 -22.99 -10.29
N GLU A 227 -0.95 -24.03 -10.82
CA GLU A 227 -1.27 -24.61 -12.14
C GLU A 227 -2.71 -25.18 -12.16
N GLU A 228 -3.14 -25.85 -11.11
CA GLU A 228 -4.52 -26.37 -10.97
C GLU A 228 -5.55 -25.24 -11.03
N LEU A 229 -5.26 -24.11 -10.39
CA LEU A 229 -6.09 -22.90 -10.42
C LEU A 229 -5.93 -22.09 -11.73
N GLY A 230 -4.99 -22.46 -12.59
CA GLY A 230 -4.67 -21.75 -13.81
C GLY A 230 -4.10 -20.35 -13.57
N LEU A 231 -3.34 -20.18 -12.47
CA LEU A 231 -2.66 -18.98 -12.08
C LEU A 231 -1.15 -19.11 -12.39
N GLU A 232 -0.54 -18.06 -12.92
CA GLU A 232 0.90 -18.04 -13.24
C GLU A 232 1.77 -17.78 -12.00
N GLU A 233 1.25 -16.98 -11.06
CA GLU A 233 1.89 -16.66 -9.78
C GLU A 233 0.84 -16.37 -8.71
N SER A 234 1.24 -16.43 -7.44
CA SER A 234 0.36 -16.11 -6.32
C SER A 234 -0.12 -14.66 -6.35
N GLY A 235 -1.33 -14.40 -5.87
CA GLY A 235 -1.87 -13.06 -5.74
C GLY A 235 -1.04 -12.20 -4.78
N VAL A 236 -0.46 -12.83 -3.75
CA VAL A 236 0.48 -12.17 -2.82
C VAL A 236 1.69 -11.61 -3.56
N ASN A 237 2.34 -12.39 -4.43
CA ASN A 237 3.48 -11.93 -5.22
C ASN A 237 3.08 -10.78 -6.16
N ARG A 238 1.94 -10.91 -6.84
CA ARG A 238 1.40 -9.82 -7.68
C ARG A 238 1.14 -8.55 -6.87
N LEU A 239 0.57 -8.69 -5.66
CA LEU A 239 0.31 -7.57 -4.77
C LEU A 239 1.60 -6.86 -4.36
N ILE A 240 2.63 -7.60 -3.98
CA ILE A 240 3.94 -7.05 -3.61
C ILE A 240 4.53 -6.25 -4.78
N LYS A 241 4.54 -6.83 -5.98
CA LYS A 241 5.06 -6.17 -7.19
C LYS A 241 4.28 -4.87 -7.49
N LYS A 242 2.94 -4.92 -7.41
CA LYS A 242 2.09 -3.75 -7.64
C LYS A 242 2.27 -2.67 -6.57
N ALA A 243 2.35 -3.04 -5.30
CA ALA A 243 2.61 -2.10 -4.21
C ALA A 243 3.97 -1.41 -4.36
N TYR A 244 4.99 -2.17 -4.77
CA TYR A 244 6.32 -1.63 -5.02
C TYR A 244 6.33 -0.64 -6.19
N ALA A 245 5.64 -0.97 -7.29
CA ALA A 245 5.46 -0.07 -8.42
C ALA A 245 4.63 1.17 -8.05
N LEU A 246 3.59 1.02 -7.22
CA LEU A 246 2.75 2.12 -6.72
C LEU A 246 3.57 3.16 -5.94
N LEU A 247 4.57 2.69 -5.20
CA LEU A 247 5.51 3.55 -4.47
C LEU A 247 6.59 4.17 -5.39
N ASN A 248 6.51 3.92 -6.71
CA ASN A 248 7.47 4.36 -7.71
C ASN A 248 8.90 3.89 -7.40
N LEU A 249 9.01 2.65 -6.91
CA LEU A 249 10.27 2.02 -6.54
C LEU A 249 10.73 1.05 -7.63
N GLU A 250 12.03 0.97 -7.81
CA GLU A 250 12.73 0.01 -8.65
C GLU A 250 13.92 -0.58 -7.90
N THR A 251 14.49 -1.65 -8.43
CA THR A 251 15.58 -2.38 -7.78
C THR A 251 16.77 -2.54 -8.72
N PHE A 252 17.98 -2.21 -8.26
CA PHE A 252 19.23 -2.67 -8.86
C PHE A 252 19.93 -3.68 -7.94
N ILE A 253 20.79 -4.48 -8.52
CA ILE A 253 21.44 -5.58 -7.80
C ILE A 253 22.95 -5.40 -7.87
N THR A 254 23.60 -5.57 -6.72
CA THR A 254 25.06 -5.76 -6.64
C THR A 254 25.34 -7.24 -6.40
N ALA A 255 26.31 -7.78 -7.11
CA ALA A 255 26.68 -9.19 -7.01
C ALA A 255 28.18 -9.33 -6.73
N GLY A 256 28.53 -10.10 -5.71
CA GLY A 256 29.88 -10.41 -5.29
C GLY A 256 29.93 -11.71 -4.48
N GLU A 257 31.11 -12.24 -4.26
CA GLU A 257 31.33 -13.50 -3.51
C GLU A 257 30.79 -13.44 -2.07
N MET A 258 30.81 -12.27 -1.43
CA MET A 258 30.31 -12.11 -0.07
C MET A 258 28.80 -12.05 -0.02
N GLU A 259 28.20 -11.26 -0.93
CA GLU A 259 26.75 -11.08 -0.99
C GLU A 259 26.27 -10.76 -2.40
N VAL A 260 25.03 -11.18 -2.69
CA VAL A 260 24.20 -10.67 -3.77
C VAL A 260 23.05 -9.91 -3.11
N LYS A 261 22.94 -8.60 -3.41
CA LYS A 261 22.01 -7.71 -2.72
C LYS A 261 21.21 -6.85 -3.68
N ALA A 262 19.90 -6.82 -3.46
CA ALA A 262 18.97 -5.93 -4.12
C ALA A 262 18.87 -4.61 -3.35
N TRP A 263 18.99 -3.51 -4.06
CA TRP A 263 18.91 -2.15 -3.54
C TRP A 263 17.70 -1.44 -4.11
N THR A 264 16.92 -0.84 -3.26
CA THR A 264 15.73 -0.06 -3.64
C THR A 264 16.11 1.36 -4.01
N TYR A 265 15.54 1.88 -5.11
CA TYR A 265 15.66 3.27 -5.50
C TYR A 265 14.36 3.80 -6.10
N HIS A 266 14.17 5.11 -6.14
CA HIS A 266 13.03 5.70 -6.80
C HIS A 266 13.24 5.75 -8.31
N LYS A 267 12.23 5.33 -9.06
CA LYS A 267 12.22 5.34 -10.52
C LYS A 267 12.61 6.71 -11.06
N GLY A 268 13.53 6.70 -12.02
CA GLY A 268 14.07 7.93 -12.61
C GLY A 268 15.31 8.49 -11.91
N TRP A 269 15.75 7.92 -10.80
CA TRP A 269 17.03 8.29 -10.21
C TRP A 269 18.17 7.89 -11.12
N LYS A 270 19.22 8.75 -11.14
CA LYS A 270 20.47 8.48 -11.87
C LYS A 270 21.47 7.78 -10.96
N ALA A 271 22.46 7.11 -11.56
CA ALA A 271 23.46 6.35 -10.84
C ALA A 271 24.10 7.06 -9.61
N PRO A 272 24.45 8.36 -9.66
CA PRO A 272 24.95 9.04 -8.45
C PRO A 272 23.95 9.12 -7.30
N GLN A 273 22.65 9.21 -7.61
CA GLN A 273 21.59 9.24 -6.59
C GLN A 273 21.32 7.85 -6.00
N CYS A 274 21.57 6.78 -6.79
CA CYS A 274 21.42 5.40 -6.33
C CYS A 274 22.62 4.94 -5.46
N ALA A 275 23.79 5.56 -5.63
CA ALA A 275 25.00 5.18 -4.92
C ALA A 275 25.19 5.90 -3.56
N GLY A 276 24.35 6.89 -3.24
CA GLY A 276 24.38 7.64 -1.98
C GLY A 276 25.20 8.91 -2.07
#